data_c48418ca35291ae73ffefe500632de3b
#
_entry.id   c48418ca35291ae73ffefe500632de3b
#
_cell.length_a   1.000
_cell.length_b   1.000
_cell.length_c   1.000
_cell.angle_alpha   90.00
_cell.angle_beta   90.00
_cell.angle_gamma   90.00
#
_symmetry.space_group_name_H-M   'P 1'
#
loop_
_entity.id
_entity.type
_entity.pdbx_description
1 polymer ?
#
loop_
_entity_poly.entity_id
_entity_poly.type
_entity_poly.pdbx_seq_one_letter_code
_entity_poly.pdbx_strand_id
1 'polypeptide(L)'
;MAELTSMRNIGTEMEKKLKSVGICSAEELLEAGSEEAFIRLKMGYPNVCLVHLYTLQGAIDDIEYNQLSDKVKNRLKNFSDSFK
;
A
#
# COMPACT_ATOMS: atom_id res chain seq x y z
N MET A 1 9.45 -12.97 -11.48
CA MET A 1 8.92 -11.91 -10.61
C MET A 1 7.52 -12.28 -10.14
N ALA A 2 7.23 -12.05 -8.89
CA ALA A 2 5.90 -12.35 -8.35
C ALA A 2 4.90 -11.26 -8.73
N GLU A 3 3.68 -11.67 -9.05
CA GLU A 3 2.62 -10.73 -9.38
C GLU A 3 2.11 -10.04 -8.12
N LEU A 4 1.70 -8.78 -8.27
CA LEU A 4 1.13 -8.01 -7.16
C LEU A 4 -0.11 -8.70 -6.58
N THR A 5 -0.95 -9.28 -7.44
CA THR A 5 -2.17 -9.96 -6.99
C THR A 5 -1.90 -11.22 -6.18
N SER A 6 -0.67 -11.73 -6.18
CA SER A 6 -0.29 -12.85 -5.31
C SER A 6 -0.09 -12.40 -3.86
N MET A 7 0.03 -11.12 -3.62
CA MET A 7 0.19 -10.57 -2.27
C MET A 7 -1.17 -10.44 -1.59
N ARG A 8 -1.16 -10.64 -0.26
CA ARG A 8 -2.37 -10.48 0.54
C ARG A 8 -2.92 -9.06 0.41
N ASN A 9 -4.22 -8.92 0.34
CA ASN A 9 -4.95 -7.63 0.24
C ASN A 9 -4.85 -6.94 -1.12
N ILE A 10 -4.07 -7.45 -2.07
CA ILE A 10 -3.91 -6.82 -3.38
C ILE A 10 -4.82 -7.51 -4.38
N GLY A 11 -5.87 -6.79 -4.82
CA GLY A 11 -6.74 -7.24 -5.90
C GLY A 11 -6.35 -6.61 -7.23
N THR A 12 -7.11 -6.90 -8.28
CA THR A 12 -6.82 -6.39 -9.63
C THR A 12 -6.89 -4.87 -9.70
N GLU A 13 -7.80 -4.25 -8.94
CA GLU A 13 -7.91 -2.79 -8.90
C GLU A 13 -6.64 -2.14 -8.36
N MET A 14 -6.18 -2.63 -7.21
CA MET A 14 -4.95 -2.12 -6.60
C MET A 14 -3.75 -2.39 -7.50
N GLU A 15 -3.71 -3.56 -8.12
CA GLU A 15 -2.63 -3.89 -9.05
C GLU A 15 -2.54 -2.88 -10.20
N LYS A 16 -3.68 -2.54 -10.80
CA LYS A 16 -3.71 -1.56 -11.88
C LYS A 16 -3.19 -0.21 -11.44
N LYS A 17 -3.60 0.23 -10.25
CA LYS A 17 -3.17 1.52 -9.71
C LYS A 17 -1.66 1.53 -9.45
N LEU A 18 -1.15 0.46 -8.84
CA LEU A 18 0.29 0.35 -8.55
C LEU A 18 1.11 0.35 -9.84
N LYS A 19 0.68 -0.41 -10.85
CA LYS A 19 1.38 -0.44 -12.12
C LYS A 19 1.42 0.94 -12.79
N SER A 20 0.34 1.69 -12.66
CA SER A 20 0.27 3.02 -13.27
C SER A 20 1.23 4.03 -12.62
N VAL A 21 1.71 3.74 -11.42
CA VAL A 21 2.67 4.61 -10.73
C VAL A 21 4.07 3.97 -10.64
N GLY A 22 4.31 2.95 -11.46
CA GLY A 22 5.65 2.38 -11.61
C GLY A 22 5.97 1.22 -10.67
N ILE A 23 4.99 0.68 -9.96
CA ILE A 23 5.17 -0.48 -9.09
C ILE A 23 4.51 -1.68 -9.77
N CYS A 24 5.31 -2.49 -10.45
CA CYS A 24 4.80 -3.50 -11.38
C CYS A 24 4.87 -4.94 -10.85
N SER A 25 5.53 -5.17 -9.71
CA SER A 25 5.68 -6.51 -9.17
C SER A 25 5.67 -6.47 -7.63
N ALA A 26 5.51 -7.64 -7.01
CA ALA A 26 5.57 -7.77 -5.57
C ALA A 26 6.93 -7.31 -5.03
N GLU A 27 8.00 -7.68 -5.74
CA GLU A 27 9.35 -7.30 -5.35
C GLU A 27 9.53 -5.78 -5.35
N GLU A 28 8.97 -5.11 -6.36
CA GLU A 28 9.05 -3.66 -6.44
C GLU A 28 8.29 -3.00 -5.29
N LEU A 29 7.13 -3.56 -4.92
CA LEU A 29 6.36 -3.05 -3.78
C LEU A 29 7.12 -3.23 -2.47
N LEU A 30 7.74 -4.39 -2.27
CA LEU A 30 8.54 -4.65 -1.07
C LEU A 30 9.72 -3.69 -0.98
N GLU A 31 10.36 -3.41 -2.10
CA GLU A 31 11.50 -2.49 -2.15
C GLU A 31 11.08 -1.05 -1.87
N ALA A 32 9.96 -0.61 -2.45
CA ALA A 32 9.46 0.75 -2.24
C ALA A 32 8.93 0.96 -0.82
N GLY A 33 8.24 -0.04 -0.30
CA GLY A 33 7.57 0.06 1.01
C GLY A 33 6.20 0.71 0.89
N SER A 34 5.39 0.52 1.95
CA SER A 34 4.01 0.99 1.94
C SER A 34 3.91 2.52 1.86
N GLU A 35 4.80 3.23 2.53
CA GLU A 35 4.75 4.69 2.58
C GLU A 35 5.06 5.31 1.21
N GLU A 36 6.12 4.83 0.54
CA GLU A 36 6.46 5.31 -0.79
C GLU A 36 5.36 4.98 -1.79
N ALA A 37 4.82 3.75 -1.74
CA ALA A 37 3.74 3.34 -2.61
C ALA A 37 2.50 4.22 -2.39
N PHE A 38 2.19 4.53 -1.13
CA PHE A 38 1.06 5.39 -0.77
C PHE A 38 1.25 6.80 -1.36
N ILE A 39 2.45 7.37 -1.25
CA ILE A 39 2.74 8.69 -1.80
C ILE A 39 2.49 8.71 -3.31
N ARG A 40 3.02 7.72 -4.02
CA ARG A 40 2.84 7.63 -5.47
C ARG A 40 1.38 7.50 -5.86
N LEU A 41 0.63 6.65 -5.14
CA LEU A 41 -0.80 6.49 -5.39
C LEU A 41 -1.56 7.77 -5.11
N LYS A 42 -1.24 8.46 -4.03
CA LYS A 42 -1.92 9.70 -3.66
C LYS A 42 -1.74 10.79 -4.72
N MET A 43 -0.57 10.84 -5.34
CA MET A 43 -0.30 11.81 -6.40
C MET A 43 -1.13 11.54 -7.65
N GLY A 44 -1.39 10.27 -7.97
CA GLY A 44 -2.17 9.89 -9.14
C GLY A 44 -3.65 9.71 -8.88
N TYR A 45 -4.03 9.41 -7.65
CA TYR A 45 -5.41 9.08 -7.27
C TYR A 45 -5.76 9.81 -5.98
N PRO A 46 -6.32 11.03 -6.07
CA PRO A 46 -6.61 11.82 -4.86
C PRO A 46 -7.53 11.15 -3.85
N ASN A 47 -8.32 10.16 -4.30
CA ASN A 47 -9.24 9.44 -3.41
C ASN A 47 -8.57 8.34 -2.59
N VAL A 48 -7.29 8.09 -2.82
CA VAL A 48 -6.54 7.12 -2.02
C VAL A 48 -6.47 7.63 -0.57
N CYS A 49 -6.79 6.76 0.38
CA CYS A 49 -6.92 7.16 1.78
C CYS A 49 -6.18 6.18 2.71
N LEU A 50 -6.30 6.42 4.01
CA LEU A 50 -5.60 5.63 5.03
C LEU A 50 -5.82 4.12 4.89
N VAL A 51 -7.02 3.70 4.51
CA VAL A 51 -7.31 2.27 4.32
C VAL A 51 -6.40 1.67 3.26
N HIS A 52 -6.10 2.41 2.20
CA HIS A 52 -5.18 1.94 1.16
C HIS A 52 -3.77 1.75 1.72
N LEU A 53 -3.34 2.65 2.60
CA LEU A 53 -2.03 2.52 3.25
C LEU A 53 -1.98 1.27 4.13
N TYR A 54 -3.03 1.00 4.88
CA TYR A 54 -3.13 -0.24 5.66
C TYR A 54 -3.09 -1.47 4.76
N THR A 55 -3.78 -1.42 3.63
CA THR A 55 -3.79 -2.51 2.64
C THR A 55 -2.37 -2.80 2.14
N LEU A 56 -1.63 -1.76 1.80
CA LEU A 56 -0.25 -1.90 1.32
C LEU A 56 0.67 -2.47 2.40
N GLN A 57 0.56 -1.96 3.62
CA GLN A 57 1.39 -2.46 4.72
C GLN A 57 1.07 -3.92 5.03
N GLY A 58 -0.21 -4.28 5.02
CA GLY A 58 -0.63 -5.67 5.23
C GLY A 58 -0.08 -6.59 4.15
N ALA A 59 -0.08 -6.13 2.90
CA ALA A 59 0.49 -6.91 1.80
C ALA A 59 1.97 -7.18 2.00
N ILE A 60 2.72 -6.16 2.44
CA ILE A 60 4.17 -6.28 2.68
C ILE A 60 4.45 -7.22 3.85
N ASP A 61 3.66 -7.13 4.91
CA ASP A 61 3.84 -7.94 6.12
C ASP A 61 3.14 -9.29 6.03
N ASP A 62 2.41 -9.54 4.95
CA ASP A 62 1.64 -10.77 4.70
C ASP A 62 0.59 -11.02 5.80
N ILE A 63 -0.13 -9.97 6.20
CA ILE A 63 -1.25 -10.06 7.14
C ILE A 63 -2.44 -9.26 6.62
N GLU A 64 -3.64 -9.59 7.12
CA GLU A 64 -4.84 -8.85 6.75
C GLU A 64 -4.72 -7.39 7.19
N TYR A 65 -5.22 -6.49 6.34
CA TYR A 65 -5.08 -5.06 6.61
C TYR A 65 -5.75 -4.62 7.93
N ASN A 66 -6.80 -5.33 8.35
CA ASN A 66 -7.51 -5.02 9.60
C ASN A 66 -6.89 -5.71 10.82
N GLN A 67 -5.83 -6.49 10.62
CA GLN A 67 -5.14 -7.19 11.70
C GLN A 67 -3.77 -6.58 12.02
N LEU A 68 -3.47 -5.44 11.44
CA LEU A 68 -2.25 -4.71 11.78
C LEU A 68 -2.30 -4.32 13.26
N SER A 69 -1.13 -4.33 13.92
CA SER A 69 -1.06 -3.92 15.32
C SER A 69 -1.42 -2.44 15.47
N ASP A 70 -1.89 -2.06 16.66
CA ASP A 70 -2.24 -0.66 16.93
C ASP A 70 -1.03 0.27 16.74
N LYS A 71 0.15 -0.20 17.10
CA LYS A 71 1.38 0.56 16.93
C LYS A 71 1.63 0.87 15.45
N VAL A 72 1.47 -0.13 14.59
CA VAL A 72 1.64 0.05 13.15
C VAL A 72 0.56 0.95 12.59
N LYS A 73 -0.70 0.73 12.97
CA LYS A 73 -1.81 1.57 12.52
C LYS A 73 -1.61 3.03 12.88
N ASN A 74 -1.18 3.29 14.11
CA ASN A 74 -0.93 4.67 14.56
C ASN A 74 0.20 5.33 13.76
N ARG A 75 1.26 4.58 13.49
CA ARG A 75 2.37 5.09 12.67
C ARG A 75 1.89 5.47 11.28
N LEU A 76 1.12 4.59 10.65
CA LEU A 76 0.61 4.83 9.30
C LEU A 76 -0.39 5.98 9.27
N LYS A 77 -1.24 6.08 10.29
CA LYS A 77 -2.19 7.17 10.40
C LYS A 77 -1.47 8.51 10.50
N ASN A 78 -0.45 8.59 11.33
CA ASN A 78 0.34 9.81 11.50
C ASN A 78 1.01 10.19 10.17
N PHE A 79 1.52 9.21 9.45
CA PHE A 79 2.13 9.43 8.14
C PHE A 79 1.11 9.97 7.15
N SER A 80 -0.07 9.34 7.09
CA SER A 80 -1.14 9.77 6.20
C SER A 80 -1.60 11.20 6.51
N ASP A 81 -1.71 11.53 7.80
CA ASP A 81 -2.16 12.85 8.23
C ASP A 81 -1.17 13.94 7.80
N SER A 82 0.10 13.61 7.63
CA SER A 82 1.10 14.58 7.19
C SER A 82 0.90 15.03 5.74
N PHE A 83 0.04 14.36 4.98
CA PHE A 83 -0.25 14.70 3.58
C PHE A 83 -1.57 15.45 3.40
N LYS A 84 -2.23 15.82 4.45
CA LYS A 84 -3.48 16.59 4.36
C LYS A 84 -3.24 18.07 4.14
#